data_f8e486d611222598b750d5528c79cc74
#
_entry.id   f8e486d611222598b750d5528c79cc74
#
_cell.length_a   1.000
_cell.length_b   1.000
_cell.length_c   1.000
_cell.angle_alpha   90.00
_cell.angle_beta   90.00
_cell.angle_gamma   90.00
#
_symmetry.space_group_name_H-M   'P 1'
#
loop_
_entity.id
_entity.type
_entity.pdbx_description
1 polymer ?
#
loop_
_entity_poly.entity_id
_entity_poly.type
_entity_poly.pdbx_seq_one_letter_code
_entity_poly.pdbx_strand_id
1 'polypeptide(L)'
;DYIFVSERTEFNLVATDNKAGVKEIYFSTPSIQEKIFVDNFTLTGPLGLKDIKFFAADQVKNSEKQKTESFFLDNKAPSTSINFGNPSFFTRDTLFISEGSEISLLALDDESGPKSSYYRVNDGDTITHEEPFNLKNEGYKQIEFFSTDNVNNLESSKFGAAYVDNVSPEIFINFGLDQIGTEDGLAVYPNYVRMFLGATDDKTGTKEILYSINGSNYKAYSSPKTIDLSERGAFSSSKKYEVKVIARDMVGNETNKTLSFLIKG
;
A
#
# COMPACT_ATOMS: atom_id res chain seq x y z
N ASP A 1 -5.62 31.71 13.08
CA ASP A 1 -4.79 30.89 12.17
C ASP A 1 -3.38 31.43 12.25
N TYR A 2 -2.40 30.52 12.33
CA TYR A 2 -0.97 30.90 12.34
C TYR A 2 -0.41 30.83 10.93
N ILE A 3 0.60 31.66 10.64
CA ILE A 3 1.46 31.49 9.48
C ILE A 3 2.58 30.54 9.89
N PHE A 4 2.62 29.34 9.31
CA PHE A 4 3.68 28.37 9.54
C PHE A 4 4.90 28.69 8.69
N VAL A 5 6.09 28.52 9.27
CA VAL A 5 7.37 28.76 8.63
C VAL A 5 8.37 27.70 9.06
N SER A 6 9.38 27.40 8.23
CA SER A 6 10.50 26.52 8.60
C SER A 6 11.76 27.35 8.93
N GLU A 7 12.80 26.68 9.43
CA GLU A 7 14.11 27.32 9.64
C GLU A 7 14.79 27.77 8.34
N ARG A 8 14.23 27.39 7.17
CA ARG A 8 14.69 27.83 5.85
C ARG A 8 13.94 29.03 5.30
N THR A 9 12.86 29.46 5.99
CA THR A 9 12.07 30.62 5.56
C THR A 9 12.87 31.89 5.81
N GLU A 10 13.20 32.60 4.75
CA GLU A 10 13.91 33.87 4.82
C GLU A 10 12.94 35.04 5.01
N PHE A 11 13.25 35.91 5.96
CA PHE A 11 12.55 37.14 6.25
C PHE A 11 13.32 38.34 5.75
N ASN A 12 12.62 39.24 5.05
CA ASN A 12 13.13 40.51 4.59
C ASN A 12 12.30 41.64 5.20
N LEU A 13 12.93 42.72 5.67
CA LEU A 13 12.27 43.88 6.21
C LEU A 13 12.48 45.06 5.28
N VAL A 14 11.39 45.75 4.98
CA VAL A 14 11.37 46.94 4.11
C VAL A 14 10.67 48.07 4.83
N ALA A 15 11.28 49.26 4.80
CA ALA A 15 10.68 50.49 5.31
C ALA A 15 10.71 51.60 4.23
N THR A 16 9.76 52.50 4.28
CA THR A 16 9.68 53.67 3.40
C THR A 16 9.44 54.93 4.25
N ASP A 17 10.10 56.02 3.90
CA ASP A 17 9.82 57.35 4.44
C ASP A 17 9.78 58.36 3.29
N ASN A 18 8.81 59.28 3.33
CA ASN A 18 8.53 60.23 2.24
C ASN A 18 9.18 61.61 2.40
N LYS A 19 9.96 61.84 3.46
CA LYS A 19 10.59 63.14 3.73
C LYS A 19 12.08 63.02 4.00
N ALA A 20 12.45 62.51 5.16
CA ALA A 20 13.84 62.41 5.59
C ALA A 20 14.58 61.19 5.05
N GLY A 21 13.84 60.19 4.55
CA GLY A 21 14.36 58.92 4.12
C GLY A 21 14.70 57.97 5.29
N VAL A 22 14.59 56.67 5.05
CA VAL A 22 14.94 55.62 6.04
C VAL A 22 16.42 55.61 6.29
N LYS A 23 16.82 55.59 7.55
CA LYS A 23 18.22 55.42 7.95
C LYS A 23 18.56 53.95 8.26
N GLU A 24 17.79 53.36 9.16
CA GLU A 24 18.06 52.00 9.69
C GLU A 24 16.71 51.32 10.01
N ILE A 25 16.69 50.00 9.87
CA ILE A 25 15.61 49.14 10.39
C ILE A 25 16.21 48.30 11.51
N TYR A 26 15.55 48.26 12.65
CA TYR A 26 15.92 47.44 13.81
C TYR A 26 15.00 46.25 13.91
N PHE A 27 15.54 45.11 14.31
CA PHE A 27 14.72 43.95 14.58
C PHE A 27 15.29 43.09 15.70
N SER A 28 14.42 42.28 16.29
CA SER A 28 14.75 41.21 17.24
C SER A 28 13.85 40.03 17.07
N THR A 29 14.35 38.85 17.44
CA THR A 29 13.58 37.58 17.52
C THR A 29 13.87 36.93 18.86
N PRO A 30 13.21 35.83 19.25
CA PRO A 30 13.57 35.12 20.49
C PRO A 30 15.03 34.65 20.55
N SER A 31 15.64 34.39 19.39
CA SER A 31 17.05 33.95 19.27
C SER A 31 18.04 35.08 18.88
N ILE A 32 17.55 36.27 18.50
CA ILE A 32 18.35 37.38 18.04
C ILE A 32 18.01 38.61 18.88
N GLN A 33 19.02 39.15 19.62
CA GLN A 33 18.85 40.43 20.30
C GLN A 33 18.66 41.56 19.29
N GLU A 34 18.07 42.68 19.74
CA GLU A 34 17.81 43.83 18.87
C GLU A 34 19.12 44.30 18.19
N LYS A 35 19.06 44.36 16.87
CA LYS A 35 20.15 44.80 16.00
C LYS A 35 19.64 45.47 14.73
N ILE A 36 20.51 46.14 14.00
CA ILE A 36 20.24 46.72 12.71
C ILE A 36 20.05 45.57 11.68
N PHE A 37 18.99 45.66 10.86
CA PHE A 37 18.73 44.79 9.74
C PHE A 37 19.67 45.14 8.58
N VAL A 38 20.47 44.16 8.16
CA VAL A 38 21.41 44.31 7.03
C VAL A 38 21.08 43.33 5.93
N ASP A 39 20.83 42.07 6.31
CA ASP A 39 20.57 40.96 5.41
C ASP A 39 19.35 40.13 5.87
N ASN A 40 18.77 39.33 4.97
CA ASN A 40 17.73 38.40 5.31
C ASN A 40 18.11 37.50 6.48
N PHE A 41 17.15 37.14 7.28
CA PHE A 41 17.35 36.26 8.43
C PHE A 41 16.27 35.14 8.46
N THR A 42 16.54 34.12 9.24
CA THR A 42 15.60 33.03 9.47
C THR A 42 15.21 32.93 10.94
N LEU A 43 14.11 32.26 11.24
CA LEU A 43 13.72 31.91 12.60
C LEU A 43 14.31 30.55 12.96
N THR A 44 14.91 30.44 14.13
CA THR A 44 15.53 29.23 14.65
C THR A 44 15.10 28.94 16.07
N GLY A 45 15.36 27.70 16.54
CA GLY A 45 15.11 27.27 17.91
C GLY A 45 13.98 26.26 18.03
N PRO A 46 13.43 26.07 19.23
CA PRO A 46 12.40 25.06 19.45
C PRO A 46 11.13 25.32 18.63
N LEU A 47 10.43 24.25 18.26
CA LEU A 47 9.08 24.29 17.70
C LEU A 47 8.18 25.27 18.43
N GLY A 48 7.30 25.99 17.74
CA GLY A 48 6.28 26.86 18.32
C GLY A 48 6.36 28.32 17.90
N LEU A 49 5.55 29.16 18.55
CA LEU A 49 5.41 30.57 18.23
C LEU A 49 6.72 31.35 18.41
N LYS A 50 6.99 32.23 17.43
CA LYS A 50 8.13 33.13 17.37
C LYS A 50 7.66 34.52 16.98
N ASP A 51 8.00 35.50 17.79
CA ASP A 51 7.71 36.90 17.50
C ASP A 51 8.91 37.56 16.81
N ILE A 52 8.66 38.25 15.72
CA ILE A 52 9.58 39.21 15.11
C ILE A 52 9.14 40.59 15.52
N LYS A 53 9.98 41.31 16.26
CA LYS A 53 9.76 42.70 16.63
C LYS A 53 10.62 43.59 15.77
N PHE A 54 10.09 44.63 15.17
CA PHE A 54 10.84 45.53 14.27
C PHE A 54 10.28 46.94 14.24
N PHE A 55 11.18 47.86 13.91
CA PHE A 55 10.82 49.28 13.70
C PHE A 55 11.91 49.93 12.85
N ALA A 56 11.54 51.04 12.17
CA ALA A 56 12.47 51.84 11.38
C ALA A 56 12.73 53.22 12.02
N ALA A 57 13.93 53.74 11.74
CA ALA A 57 14.30 55.11 12.08
C ALA A 57 14.69 55.89 10.81
N ASP A 58 14.35 57.18 10.74
CA ASP A 58 14.69 58.10 9.64
C ASP A 58 16.08 58.76 9.84
N GLN A 59 16.51 59.56 8.85
CA GLN A 59 17.80 60.26 8.88
C GLN A 59 17.90 61.35 9.95
N VAL A 60 16.73 61.84 10.45
CA VAL A 60 16.66 62.84 11.50
C VAL A 60 16.30 62.29 12.87
N LYS A 61 16.38 60.94 13.00
CA LYS A 61 16.26 60.17 14.25
C LYS A 61 14.81 60.07 14.78
N ASN A 62 13.77 60.27 13.96
CA ASN A 62 12.42 59.81 14.33
C ASN A 62 12.33 58.30 14.16
N SER A 63 11.72 57.65 15.14
CA SER A 63 11.48 56.17 15.09
C SER A 63 9.99 55.92 15.07
N GLU A 64 9.59 54.93 14.25
CA GLU A 64 8.22 54.47 14.29
C GLU A 64 7.95 53.61 15.55
N LYS A 65 6.69 53.37 15.86
CA LYS A 65 6.31 52.46 16.93
C LYS A 65 6.69 51.03 16.54
N GLN A 66 7.30 50.29 17.48
CA GLN A 66 7.64 48.90 17.29
C GLN A 66 6.40 48.09 16.87
N LYS A 67 6.57 47.28 15.82
CA LYS A 67 5.62 46.31 15.30
C LYS A 67 6.03 44.92 15.75
N THR A 68 5.08 44.01 15.86
CA THR A 68 5.31 42.62 16.18
C THR A 68 4.48 41.76 15.23
N GLU A 69 5.14 40.78 14.59
CA GLU A 69 4.50 39.75 13.79
C GLU A 69 4.87 38.38 14.36
N SER A 70 3.88 37.50 14.45
CA SER A 70 4.02 36.19 15.06
C SER A 70 3.89 35.07 14.00
N PHE A 71 4.84 34.17 14.02
CA PHE A 71 4.92 33.00 13.14
C PHE A 71 5.02 31.73 13.96
N PHE A 72 4.49 30.64 13.46
CA PHE A 72 4.69 29.34 14.08
C PHE A 72 5.86 28.63 13.38
N LEU A 73 6.99 28.48 14.07
CA LEU A 73 8.13 27.75 13.58
C LEU A 73 7.84 26.26 13.66
N ASP A 74 7.76 25.61 12.49
CA ASP A 74 7.64 24.18 12.33
C ASP A 74 8.96 23.63 11.78
N ASN A 75 9.65 22.83 12.57
CA ASN A 75 10.92 22.19 12.24
C ASN A 75 10.87 20.67 12.37
N LYS A 76 9.65 20.10 12.37
CA LYS A 76 9.44 18.66 12.33
C LYS A 76 9.01 18.25 10.94
N ALA A 77 9.46 17.08 10.53
CA ALA A 77 8.97 16.44 9.33
C ALA A 77 7.73 15.59 9.64
N PRO A 78 6.86 15.34 8.66
CA PRO A 78 5.71 14.44 8.81
C PRO A 78 6.16 13.01 9.12
N SER A 79 5.24 12.19 9.58
CA SER A 79 5.44 10.76 9.79
C SER A 79 4.51 9.97 8.88
N THR A 80 5.10 9.21 7.95
CA THR A 80 4.37 8.41 6.97
C THR A 80 4.31 6.94 7.40
N SER A 81 3.17 6.32 7.18
CA SER A 81 2.96 4.87 7.28
C SER A 81 2.51 4.31 5.93
N ILE A 82 2.89 3.04 5.66
CA ILE A 82 2.43 2.29 4.49
C ILE A 82 1.38 1.27 4.93
N ASN A 83 0.32 1.13 4.16
CA ASN A 83 -0.71 0.11 4.34
C ASN A 83 -0.79 -0.77 3.10
N PHE A 84 -0.69 -2.09 3.31
CA PHE A 84 -0.91 -3.10 2.29
C PHE A 84 -2.35 -3.61 2.43
N GLY A 85 -3.18 -3.32 1.45
CA GLY A 85 -4.58 -3.73 1.43
C GLY A 85 -4.77 -5.23 1.16
N ASN A 86 -6.02 -5.63 1.09
CA ASN A 86 -6.39 -7.02 0.81
C ASN A 86 -6.52 -7.26 -0.72
N PRO A 87 -6.33 -8.53 -1.17
CA PRO A 87 -5.95 -9.67 -0.35
C PRO A 87 -4.47 -9.65 0.05
N SER A 88 -4.21 -10.01 1.31
CA SER A 88 -2.85 -10.12 1.84
C SER A 88 -2.76 -11.30 2.81
N PHE A 89 -1.58 -11.92 2.87
CA PHE A 89 -1.33 -13.06 3.73
C PHE A 89 0.10 -13.03 4.28
N PHE A 90 0.24 -13.04 5.60
CA PHE A 90 1.55 -13.04 6.24
C PHE A 90 1.93 -14.45 6.69
N THR A 91 3.05 -14.96 6.21
CA THR A 91 3.62 -16.25 6.60
C THR A 91 5.14 -16.28 6.40
N ARG A 92 5.85 -17.05 7.21
CA ARG A 92 7.32 -17.22 7.11
C ARG A 92 8.06 -15.87 7.02
N ASP A 93 7.68 -14.92 7.89
CA ASP A 93 8.24 -13.57 7.96
C ASP A 93 8.12 -12.75 6.65
N THR A 94 7.21 -13.15 5.76
CA THR A 94 6.95 -12.48 4.49
C THR A 94 5.48 -12.11 4.37
N LEU A 95 5.22 -10.87 3.97
CA LEU A 95 3.91 -10.42 3.56
C LEU A 95 3.71 -10.74 2.08
N PHE A 96 2.75 -11.59 1.77
CA PHE A 96 2.32 -11.91 0.40
C PHE A 96 1.09 -11.08 0.05
N ILE A 97 1.05 -10.58 -1.18
CA ILE A 97 -0.05 -9.82 -1.76
C ILE A 97 -0.29 -10.28 -3.19
N SER A 98 -1.45 -10.00 -3.76
CA SER A 98 -1.69 -10.18 -5.20
C SER A 98 -1.54 -8.85 -5.96
N GLU A 99 -1.54 -8.89 -7.29
CA GLU A 99 -1.58 -7.67 -8.12
C GLU A 99 -2.85 -6.82 -7.91
N GLY A 100 -3.89 -7.38 -7.32
CA GLY A 100 -5.12 -6.66 -6.97
C GLY A 100 -5.06 -5.94 -5.62
N SER A 101 -4.01 -6.17 -4.81
CA SER A 101 -3.89 -5.55 -3.49
C SER A 101 -3.47 -4.09 -3.61
N GLU A 102 -4.30 -3.20 -3.13
CA GLU A 102 -4.03 -1.76 -3.14
C GLU A 102 -3.09 -1.37 -2.00
N ILE A 103 -2.11 -0.54 -2.30
CA ILE A 103 -1.14 -0.01 -1.34
C ILE A 103 -1.37 1.48 -1.20
N SER A 104 -1.41 1.97 0.03
CA SER A 104 -1.59 3.38 0.32
C SER A 104 -0.57 3.89 1.33
N LEU A 105 -0.24 5.17 1.23
CA LEU A 105 0.56 5.91 2.18
C LEU A 105 -0.33 6.87 2.97
N LEU A 106 -0.09 6.96 4.27
CA LEU A 106 -0.75 7.93 5.15
C LEU A 106 0.34 8.74 5.86
N ALA A 107 0.45 10.01 5.53
CA ALA A 107 1.31 10.97 6.21
C ALA A 107 0.52 11.74 7.26
N LEU A 108 1.10 11.92 8.44
CA LEU A 108 0.56 12.72 9.53
C LEU A 108 1.59 13.77 9.93
N ASP A 109 1.13 14.97 10.16
CA ASP A 109 1.89 16.10 10.68
C ASP A 109 0.96 17.00 11.50
N ASP A 110 1.33 17.26 12.75
CA ASP A 110 0.47 17.93 13.72
C ASP A 110 0.57 19.46 13.64
N GLU A 111 1.59 19.99 12.95
CA GLU A 111 1.90 21.40 12.90
C GLU A 111 1.41 22.05 11.59
N SER A 112 2.27 22.07 10.57
CA SER A 112 1.93 22.69 9.28
C SER A 112 1.06 21.79 8.40
N GLY A 113 0.97 20.52 8.74
CA GLY A 113 0.24 19.50 7.99
C GLY A 113 1.03 18.89 6.83
N PRO A 114 0.72 17.66 6.42
CA PRO A 114 1.38 16.99 5.32
C PRO A 114 1.05 17.67 3.98
N LYS A 115 2.05 17.75 3.08
CA LYS A 115 1.92 18.35 1.75
C LYS A 115 1.89 17.30 0.65
N SER A 116 2.91 16.43 0.63
CA SER A 116 3.06 15.43 -0.42
C SER A 116 3.78 14.20 0.11
N SER A 117 3.33 13.02 -0.32
CA SER A 117 3.97 11.74 -0.07
C SER A 117 4.58 11.19 -1.35
N TYR A 118 5.69 10.49 -1.22
CA TYR A 118 6.44 9.92 -2.33
C TYR A 118 6.78 8.47 -2.04
N TYR A 119 6.88 7.69 -3.10
CA TYR A 119 7.38 6.31 -3.01
C TYR A 119 8.22 5.93 -4.22
N ARG A 120 9.01 4.89 -4.03
CA ARG A 120 9.82 4.24 -5.05
C ARG A 120 9.77 2.73 -4.84
N VAL A 121 9.57 1.97 -5.90
CA VAL A 121 9.56 0.50 -5.85
C VAL A 121 10.90 -0.02 -6.34
N ASN A 122 11.60 -0.77 -5.50
CA ASN A 122 12.97 -1.22 -5.75
C ASN A 122 13.88 -0.02 -6.10
N ASP A 123 14.63 -0.12 -7.20
CA ASP A 123 15.52 0.94 -7.70
C ASP A 123 14.88 1.79 -8.80
N GLY A 124 13.53 1.81 -8.88
CA GLY A 124 12.80 2.60 -9.86
C GLY A 124 12.76 4.10 -9.57
N ASP A 125 12.02 4.84 -10.36
CA ASP A 125 11.83 6.28 -10.19
C ASP A 125 10.98 6.61 -8.96
N THR A 126 11.20 7.79 -8.38
CA THR A 126 10.36 8.33 -7.32
C THR A 126 9.05 8.85 -7.91
N ILE A 127 7.94 8.41 -7.34
CA ILE A 127 6.58 8.71 -7.77
C ILE A 127 5.87 9.46 -6.64
N THR A 128 5.11 10.51 -6.98
CA THR A 128 4.21 11.17 -6.02
C THR A 128 2.99 10.28 -5.79
N HIS A 129 2.67 10.03 -4.52
CA HIS A 129 1.50 9.27 -4.12
C HIS A 129 0.28 10.18 -4.09
N GLU A 130 -0.58 10.08 -5.09
CA GLU A 130 -1.85 10.81 -5.16
C GLU A 130 -3.04 9.90 -4.86
N GLU A 131 -2.97 8.64 -5.28
CA GLU A 131 -3.98 7.61 -5.14
C GLU A 131 -3.35 6.27 -4.75
N PRO A 132 -4.10 5.33 -4.15
CA PRO A 132 -3.61 3.97 -3.91
C PRO A 132 -3.06 3.33 -5.19
N PHE A 133 -2.00 2.57 -5.07
CA PHE A 133 -1.33 1.91 -6.20
C PHE A 133 -1.21 0.40 -6.00
N ASN A 134 -0.95 -0.32 -7.09
CA ASN A 134 -0.76 -1.77 -7.08
C ASN A 134 0.64 -2.12 -7.55
N LEU A 135 1.19 -3.20 -7.01
CA LEU A 135 2.44 -3.77 -7.48
C LEU A 135 2.16 -4.81 -8.56
N LYS A 136 2.91 -4.72 -9.65
CA LYS A 136 2.81 -5.64 -10.78
C LYS A 136 4.00 -6.59 -10.81
N ASN A 137 3.83 -7.69 -11.54
CA ASN A 137 4.81 -8.74 -11.73
C ASN A 137 5.19 -9.46 -10.41
N GLU A 138 5.21 -10.76 -10.49
CA GLU A 138 5.59 -11.63 -9.38
C GLU A 138 6.96 -11.29 -8.80
N GLY A 139 7.12 -11.56 -7.50
CA GLY A 139 8.39 -11.45 -6.81
C GLY A 139 8.43 -10.43 -5.68
N TYR A 140 9.56 -10.41 -4.99
CA TYR A 140 9.81 -9.52 -3.87
C TYR A 140 9.89 -8.05 -4.33
N LYS A 141 9.21 -7.18 -3.60
CA LYS A 141 9.20 -5.73 -3.82
C LYS A 141 9.55 -5.01 -2.52
N GLN A 142 10.53 -4.15 -2.59
CA GLN A 142 10.84 -3.18 -1.55
C GLN A 142 10.25 -1.83 -1.96
N ILE A 143 9.60 -1.16 -1.03
CA ILE A 143 9.01 0.16 -1.25
C ILE A 143 9.70 1.11 -0.28
N GLU A 144 10.43 2.07 -0.83
CA GLU A 144 10.92 3.22 -0.08
C GLU A 144 9.85 4.31 -0.15
N PHE A 145 9.58 4.98 0.98
CA PHE A 145 8.58 6.05 1.03
C PHE A 145 8.94 7.11 2.05
N PHE A 146 8.49 8.33 1.80
CA PHE A 146 8.69 9.50 2.64
C PHE A 146 7.70 10.60 2.27
N SER A 147 7.57 11.63 3.11
CA SER A 147 6.69 12.77 2.86
C SER A 147 7.38 14.09 3.18
N THR A 148 6.75 15.17 2.69
CA THR A 148 7.05 16.56 3.05
C THR A 148 5.82 17.21 3.65
N ASP A 149 6.01 18.18 4.54
CA ASP A 149 4.96 19.05 5.05
C ASP A 149 4.79 20.35 4.24
N ASN A 150 3.87 21.23 4.67
CA ASN A 150 3.57 22.46 3.99
C ASN A 150 4.66 23.54 4.09
N VAL A 151 5.63 23.39 5.00
CA VAL A 151 6.82 24.23 5.09
C VAL A 151 8.08 23.54 4.57
N ASN A 152 7.91 22.41 3.87
CA ASN A 152 8.91 21.59 3.21
C ASN A 152 9.93 20.93 4.17
N ASN A 153 9.55 20.59 5.41
CA ASN A 153 10.37 19.65 6.17
C ASN A 153 10.24 18.26 5.56
N LEU A 154 11.36 17.60 5.35
CA LEU A 154 11.49 16.33 4.66
C LEU A 154 11.67 15.20 5.67
N GLU A 155 10.82 14.19 5.59
CA GLU A 155 10.94 12.95 6.35
C GLU A 155 12.13 12.11 5.88
N SER A 156 12.78 11.41 6.80
CA SER A 156 13.75 10.38 6.43
C SER A 156 13.05 9.19 5.79
N SER A 157 13.64 8.64 4.72
CA SER A 157 13.08 7.49 4.01
C SER A 157 12.80 6.31 4.93
N LYS A 158 11.62 5.72 4.77
CA LYS A 158 11.18 4.47 5.39
C LYS A 158 11.02 3.38 4.35
N PHE A 159 10.97 2.14 4.80
CA PHE A 159 10.88 0.98 3.92
C PHE A 159 9.75 0.05 4.35
N GLY A 160 9.00 -0.40 3.35
CA GLY A 160 8.07 -1.52 3.45
C GLY A 160 8.44 -2.58 2.43
N ALA A 161 7.98 -3.82 2.62
CA ALA A 161 8.24 -4.88 1.67
C ALA A 161 7.08 -5.87 1.59
N ALA A 162 6.86 -6.42 0.39
CA ALA A 162 5.92 -7.50 0.15
C ALA A 162 6.41 -8.39 -1.00
N TYR A 163 5.93 -9.62 -1.05
CA TYR A 163 6.07 -10.50 -2.20
C TYR A 163 4.76 -10.51 -2.97
N VAL A 164 4.80 -10.12 -4.24
CA VAL A 164 3.65 -10.23 -5.14
C VAL A 164 3.57 -11.67 -5.63
N ASP A 165 2.48 -12.35 -5.33
CA ASP A 165 2.20 -13.72 -5.76
C ASP A 165 1.07 -13.70 -6.79
N ASN A 166 1.41 -14.06 -8.03
CA ASN A 166 0.47 -14.11 -9.17
C ASN A 166 0.29 -15.53 -9.68
N VAL A 167 0.84 -16.51 -8.99
CA VAL A 167 0.78 -17.93 -9.40
C VAL A 167 -0.46 -18.55 -8.78
N SER A 168 -1.33 -19.08 -9.62
CA SER A 168 -2.52 -19.78 -9.16
C SER A 168 -2.19 -21.23 -8.78
N PRO A 169 -2.94 -21.84 -7.84
CA PRO A 169 -2.73 -23.22 -7.43
C PRO A 169 -2.87 -24.22 -8.60
N GLU A 170 -2.05 -25.28 -8.58
CA GLU A 170 -2.19 -26.42 -9.49
C GLU A 170 -3.20 -27.42 -8.93
N ILE A 171 -4.23 -27.79 -9.75
CA ILE A 171 -5.32 -28.71 -9.36
C ILE A 171 -5.00 -30.14 -9.80
N PHE A 172 -5.13 -31.08 -8.86
CA PHE A 172 -5.04 -32.52 -9.07
C PHE A 172 -6.40 -33.17 -8.87
N ILE A 173 -6.81 -34.02 -9.85
CA ILE A 173 -8.01 -34.84 -9.79
C ILE A 173 -7.56 -36.29 -9.96
N ASN A 174 -7.70 -37.10 -8.92
CA ASN A 174 -7.26 -38.49 -8.90
C ASN A 174 -8.44 -39.41 -8.61
N PHE A 175 -8.39 -40.61 -9.17
CA PHE A 175 -9.36 -41.68 -8.92
C PHE A 175 -8.71 -42.77 -8.10
N GLY A 176 -9.47 -43.36 -7.19
CA GLY A 176 -9.01 -44.44 -6.33
C GLY A 176 -8.84 -45.79 -7.04
N LEU A 177 -9.22 -45.87 -8.30
CA LEU A 177 -9.11 -47.08 -9.16
C LEU A 177 -8.68 -46.62 -10.55
N ASP A 178 -8.02 -47.52 -11.27
CA ASP A 178 -7.67 -47.33 -12.67
C ASP A 178 -8.93 -47.35 -13.56
N GLN A 179 -8.84 -46.67 -14.70
CA GLN A 179 -9.85 -46.77 -15.73
C GLN A 179 -9.96 -48.21 -16.27
N ILE A 180 -11.19 -48.66 -16.52
CA ILE A 180 -11.48 -49.98 -17.05
C ILE A 180 -11.57 -49.99 -18.59
N GLY A 181 -11.46 -48.84 -19.22
CA GLY A 181 -11.52 -48.70 -20.68
C GLY A 181 -11.71 -47.22 -21.11
N THR A 182 -11.97 -47.04 -22.39
CA THR A 182 -12.26 -45.73 -23.00
C THR A 182 -13.47 -45.91 -23.90
N GLU A 183 -14.42 -44.96 -23.83
CA GLU A 183 -15.64 -44.90 -24.65
C GLU A 183 -15.85 -43.46 -25.09
N ASP A 184 -16.06 -43.22 -26.38
CA ASP A 184 -16.18 -41.86 -26.99
C ASP A 184 -15.05 -40.89 -26.61
N GLY A 185 -13.82 -41.42 -26.44
CA GLY A 185 -12.64 -40.62 -26.06
C GLY A 185 -12.60 -40.28 -24.57
N LEU A 186 -13.52 -40.72 -23.75
CA LEU A 186 -13.57 -40.51 -22.32
C LEU A 186 -13.11 -41.76 -21.55
N ALA A 187 -12.37 -41.54 -20.45
CA ALA A 187 -12.02 -42.62 -19.55
C ALA A 187 -13.28 -43.22 -18.89
N VAL A 188 -13.35 -44.54 -18.78
CA VAL A 188 -14.46 -45.28 -18.15
C VAL A 188 -13.95 -45.83 -16.81
N TYR A 189 -14.70 -45.54 -15.74
CA TYR A 189 -14.40 -46.05 -14.39
C TYR A 189 -15.56 -46.95 -13.90
N PRO A 190 -15.26 -47.88 -12.97
CA PRO A 190 -16.30 -48.72 -12.36
C PRO A 190 -17.21 -47.86 -11.45
N ASN A 191 -18.46 -48.33 -11.24
CA ASN A 191 -19.47 -47.59 -10.48
C ASN A 191 -19.19 -47.36 -8.99
N TYR A 192 -18.17 -48.03 -8.44
CA TYR A 192 -17.70 -47.85 -7.06
C TYR A 192 -16.43 -47.01 -6.96
N VAL A 193 -16.02 -46.33 -8.03
CA VAL A 193 -14.87 -45.45 -8.01
C VAL A 193 -15.07 -44.26 -7.07
N ARG A 194 -14.00 -43.88 -6.38
CA ARG A 194 -13.94 -42.69 -5.57
C ARG A 194 -12.98 -41.68 -6.18
N MET A 195 -13.30 -40.40 -6.08
CA MET A 195 -12.48 -39.31 -6.58
C MET A 195 -11.87 -38.52 -5.41
N PHE A 196 -10.65 -38.07 -5.61
CA PHE A 196 -9.87 -37.26 -4.68
C PHE A 196 -9.46 -35.99 -5.39
N LEU A 197 -9.60 -34.86 -4.71
CA LEU A 197 -9.13 -33.58 -5.20
C LEU A 197 -7.91 -33.15 -4.36
N GLY A 198 -7.02 -32.42 -5.00
CA GLY A 198 -5.88 -31.77 -4.35
C GLY A 198 -5.55 -30.50 -5.09
N ALA A 199 -4.93 -29.57 -4.40
CA ALA A 199 -4.32 -28.43 -5.03
C ALA A 199 -3.05 -28.06 -4.26
N THR A 200 -2.03 -27.58 -4.96
CA THR A 200 -0.79 -27.10 -4.38
C THR A 200 -0.45 -25.73 -4.91
N ASP A 201 0.09 -24.92 -4.05
CA ASP A 201 0.65 -23.62 -4.37
C ASP A 201 1.97 -23.43 -3.60
N ASP A 202 3.00 -22.97 -4.30
CA ASP A 202 4.38 -22.95 -3.77
C ASP A 202 4.66 -21.78 -2.82
N LYS A 203 3.91 -20.70 -2.91
CA LYS A 203 4.16 -19.47 -2.17
C LYS A 203 3.25 -19.34 -0.96
N THR A 204 1.97 -19.16 -1.22
CA THR A 204 0.98 -18.87 -0.18
C THR A 204 0.22 -20.11 0.28
N GLY A 205 0.25 -21.18 -0.52
CA GLY A 205 -0.49 -22.40 -0.27
C GLY A 205 -1.95 -22.29 -0.67
N THR A 206 -2.63 -23.46 -0.73
CA THR A 206 -4.04 -23.53 -1.12
C THR A 206 -4.95 -23.15 0.04
N LYS A 207 -5.81 -22.15 -0.17
CA LYS A 207 -6.82 -21.68 0.78
C LYS A 207 -8.06 -22.58 0.76
N GLU A 208 -8.58 -22.87 -0.45
CA GLU A 208 -9.80 -23.63 -0.61
C GLU A 208 -9.83 -24.39 -1.94
N ILE A 209 -10.56 -25.49 -1.95
CA ILE A 209 -10.93 -26.24 -3.16
C ILE A 209 -12.44 -26.36 -3.18
N LEU A 210 -13.05 -25.92 -4.27
CA LEU A 210 -14.49 -26.04 -4.52
C LEU A 210 -14.72 -26.98 -5.70
N TYR A 211 -15.80 -27.77 -5.67
CA TYR A 211 -16.16 -28.64 -6.78
C TYR A 211 -17.66 -28.66 -7.05
N SER A 212 -18.00 -28.90 -8.31
CA SER A 212 -19.37 -29.12 -8.80
C SER A 212 -19.38 -30.39 -9.65
N ILE A 213 -20.41 -31.19 -9.53
CA ILE A 213 -20.65 -32.39 -10.36
C ILE A 213 -21.92 -32.19 -11.16
N ASN A 214 -21.84 -32.40 -12.48
CA ASN A 214 -23.00 -32.31 -13.41
C ASN A 214 -23.80 -31.01 -13.24
N GLY A 215 -23.11 -29.87 -13.04
CA GLY A 215 -23.75 -28.56 -12.89
C GLY A 215 -24.43 -28.32 -11.53
N SER A 216 -24.19 -29.18 -10.53
CA SER A 216 -24.66 -28.91 -9.16
C SER A 216 -24.02 -27.65 -8.59
N ASN A 217 -24.56 -27.12 -7.49
CA ASN A 217 -23.89 -26.04 -6.73
C ASN A 217 -22.53 -26.48 -6.27
N TYR A 218 -21.55 -25.52 -6.26
CA TYR A 218 -20.23 -25.76 -5.74
C TYR A 218 -20.25 -26.13 -4.26
N LYS A 219 -19.43 -27.10 -3.89
CA LYS A 219 -19.23 -27.57 -2.51
C LYS A 219 -17.77 -27.49 -2.16
N ALA A 220 -17.46 -27.14 -0.91
CA ALA A 220 -16.11 -27.16 -0.42
C ALA A 220 -15.61 -28.60 -0.28
N TYR A 221 -14.37 -28.82 -0.76
CA TYR A 221 -13.66 -30.09 -0.58
C TYR A 221 -12.65 -29.94 0.55
N SER A 222 -12.64 -30.88 1.47
CA SER A 222 -11.63 -30.96 2.53
C SER A 222 -10.93 -32.31 2.49
N SER A 223 -9.62 -32.33 2.22
CA SER A 223 -8.81 -33.53 2.33
C SER A 223 -8.77 -34.02 3.81
N PRO A 224 -8.82 -35.35 4.09
CA PRO A 224 -8.76 -36.47 3.16
C PRO A 224 -10.11 -37.04 2.71
N LYS A 225 -11.17 -36.24 2.68
CA LYS A 225 -12.48 -36.75 2.22
C LYS A 225 -12.42 -37.21 0.77
N THR A 226 -13.17 -38.27 0.48
CA THR A 226 -13.38 -38.79 -0.87
C THR A 226 -14.74 -38.34 -1.40
N ILE A 227 -14.82 -38.09 -2.69
CA ILE A 227 -16.08 -37.87 -3.37
C ILE A 227 -16.58 -39.25 -3.85
N ASP A 228 -17.68 -39.70 -3.27
CA ASP A 228 -18.32 -40.94 -3.66
C ASP A 228 -19.16 -40.67 -4.91
N LEU A 229 -18.81 -41.32 -6.01
CA LEU A 229 -19.49 -41.25 -7.29
C LEU A 229 -20.39 -42.47 -7.51
N SER A 230 -20.46 -43.39 -6.52
CA SER A 230 -21.31 -44.56 -6.63
C SER A 230 -22.79 -44.17 -6.64
N GLU A 231 -23.49 -44.58 -7.68
CA GLU A 231 -24.95 -44.60 -7.67
C GLU A 231 -25.41 -46.00 -7.29
N ARG A 232 -26.43 -46.10 -6.43
CA ARG A 232 -26.97 -47.38 -6.02
C ARG A 232 -27.74 -47.98 -7.20
N GLY A 233 -27.18 -49.02 -7.81
CA GLY A 233 -27.78 -49.79 -8.88
C GLY A 233 -26.82 -50.18 -10.01
N ALA A 234 -27.09 -51.26 -10.70
CA ALA A 234 -26.37 -51.63 -11.91
C ALA A 234 -26.88 -50.77 -13.08
N PHE A 235 -25.99 -50.12 -13.81
CA PHE A 235 -26.35 -49.42 -15.05
C PHE A 235 -26.15 -50.36 -16.25
N SER A 236 -27.15 -50.38 -17.15
CA SER A 236 -27.03 -51.10 -18.42
C SER A 236 -26.18 -50.36 -19.47
N SER A 237 -25.86 -49.07 -19.20
CA SER A 237 -25.06 -48.20 -20.09
C SER A 237 -24.17 -47.28 -19.27
N SER A 238 -23.08 -46.80 -19.88
CA SER A 238 -22.21 -45.81 -19.27
C SER A 238 -22.90 -44.48 -19.02
N LYS A 239 -22.64 -43.88 -17.86
CA LYS A 239 -23.17 -42.54 -17.48
C LYS A 239 -22.07 -41.55 -17.49
N LYS A 240 -22.27 -40.41 -18.18
CA LYS A 240 -21.28 -39.30 -18.23
C LYS A 240 -21.36 -38.42 -16.99
N TYR A 241 -20.18 -38.11 -16.49
CA TYR A 241 -19.97 -37.15 -15.42
C TYR A 241 -19.10 -36.00 -15.92
N GLU A 242 -19.43 -34.79 -15.49
CA GLU A 242 -18.59 -33.60 -15.62
C GLU A 242 -18.30 -33.05 -14.22
N VAL A 243 -17.03 -32.92 -13.91
CA VAL A 243 -16.59 -32.33 -12.64
C VAL A 243 -15.86 -31.03 -12.94
N LYS A 244 -16.29 -29.96 -12.29
CA LYS A 244 -15.62 -28.67 -12.30
C LYS A 244 -15.01 -28.44 -10.94
N VAL A 245 -13.73 -28.05 -10.92
CA VAL A 245 -12.96 -27.79 -9.69
C VAL A 245 -12.37 -26.39 -9.77
N ILE A 246 -12.50 -25.66 -8.68
CA ILE A 246 -11.89 -24.35 -8.48
C ILE A 246 -10.95 -24.47 -7.29
N ALA A 247 -9.72 -24.00 -7.42
CA ALA A 247 -8.78 -23.86 -6.31
C ALA A 247 -8.35 -22.40 -6.18
N ARG A 248 -8.30 -21.91 -4.95
CA ARG A 248 -7.77 -20.57 -4.62
C ARG A 248 -6.67 -20.66 -3.60
N ASP A 249 -5.67 -19.79 -3.75
CA ASP A 249 -4.61 -19.59 -2.76
C ASP A 249 -5.01 -18.57 -1.68
N MET A 250 -4.08 -18.22 -0.79
CA MET A 250 -4.33 -17.31 0.33
C MET A 250 -4.44 -15.83 -0.10
N VAL A 251 -3.92 -15.46 -1.27
CA VAL A 251 -4.00 -14.10 -1.83
C VAL A 251 -5.00 -13.99 -2.99
N GLY A 252 -5.78 -15.06 -3.23
CA GLY A 252 -6.94 -15.03 -4.12
C GLY A 252 -6.67 -15.40 -5.57
N ASN A 253 -5.46 -15.85 -5.94
CA ASN A 253 -5.23 -16.39 -7.28
C ASN A 253 -6.03 -17.68 -7.48
N GLU A 254 -6.66 -17.85 -8.65
CA GLU A 254 -7.64 -18.89 -8.91
C GLU A 254 -7.28 -19.72 -10.13
N THR A 255 -7.40 -21.05 -9.99
CA THR A 255 -7.37 -21.99 -11.10
C THR A 255 -8.70 -22.72 -11.22
N ASN A 256 -9.14 -22.93 -12.46
CA ASN A 256 -10.32 -23.70 -12.81
C ASN A 256 -9.93 -24.92 -13.65
N LYS A 257 -10.44 -26.10 -13.28
CA LYS A 257 -10.23 -27.34 -14.04
C LYS A 257 -11.54 -28.09 -14.25
N THR A 258 -11.78 -28.54 -15.48
CA THR A 258 -12.95 -29.36 -15.82
C THR A 258 -12.48 -30.71 -16.31
N LEU A 259 -13.09 -31.79 -15.82
CA LEU A 259 -12.84 -33.16 -16.24
C LEU A 259 -14.16 -33.84 -16.55
N SER A 260 -14.22 -34.51 -17.73
CA SER A 260 -15.36 -35.38 -18.12
C SER A 260 -14.90 -36.82 -18.17
N PHE A 261 -15.72 -37.72 -17.69
CA PHE A 261 -15.45 -39.18 -17.68
C PHE A 261 -16.78 -39.94 -17.66
N LEU A 262 -16.68 -41.25 -17.82
CA LEU A 262 -17.84 -42.17 -17.79
C LEU A 262 -17.73 -43.09 -16.58
N ILE A 263 -18.88 -43.43 -16.00
CA ILE A 263 -19.01 -44.50 -15.01
C ILE A 263 -19.87 -45.60 -15.60
N LYS A 264 -19.40 -46.85 -15.46
CA LYS A 264 -20.07 -48.07 -15.92
C LYS A 264 -20.37 -49.00 -14.76
N GLY A 265 -21.59 -49.50 -14.69
CA GLY A 265 -22.07 -50.46 -13.70
C GLY A 265 -21.65 -51.90 -13.98
#